data_c327f18eda39e62aeda3ef1d4fbf54b3
#
_entry.id   c327f18eda39e62aeda3ef1d4fbf54b3
#
_cell.length_a   1.000
_cell.length_b   1.000
_cell.length_c   1.000
_cell.angle_alpha   90.00
_cell.angle_beta   90.00
_cell.angle_gamma   90.00
#
_symmetry.space_group_name_H-M   'P 1'
#
loop_
_entity.id
_entity.type
_entity.pdbx_description
1 polymer ?
#
loop_
_entity_poly.entity_id
_entity_poly.type
_entity_poly.pdbx_seq_one_letter_code
_entity_poly.pdbx_strand_id
1 'polypeptide(L)'
;PEDMDGQTSFISRGANMAMQKGMLVVTSAGNRGDENYFNIISAPADANVLAIGGVDPTENYAPFSSIGPTADGRIKPDVVAQAIEVAAINEDDRLVGVNGTSFSSPIMAGAIACFWQLNPEWTNFEVMQMIRDLGHLNNSSNNLLGYGIPDFSTNANPVAPNSSELILYQNPVEDFLKFAGPETNYNIQIFNTAGKMVFSERSVSSEINLSGFSRGIYIAMFESKNTTEKFLIIKK
;
A
#
# COMPACT_ATOMS: atom_id res chain seq x y z
N PRO A 1 15.40 -14.49 -8.52
CA PRO A 1 14.84 -13.19 -8.94
C PRO A 1 13.41 -13.31 -9.46
N GLU A 2 13.13 -14.35 -10.26
CA GLU A 2 11.81 -14.57 -10.88
C GLU A 2 10.69 -14.77 -9.85
N ASP A 3 10.99 -15.28 -8.66
CA ASP A 3 10.04 -15.51 -7.57
C ASP A 3 9.73 -14.24 -6.75
N MET A 4 10.38 -13.10 -7.06
CA MET A 4 10.13 -11.79 -6.42
C MET A 4 8.97 -11.07 -7.11
N ASP A 5 7.89 -11.76 -7.36
CA ASP A 5 6.67 -11.31 -8.01
C ASP A 5 5.54 -10.94 -7.02
N GLY A 6 5.82 -11.06 -5.72
CA GLY A 6 4.87 -10.79 -4.65
C GLY A 6 3.87 -11.92 -4.38
N GLN A 7 3.91 -13.03 -5.12
CA GLN A 7 2.93 -14.13 -5.04
C GLN A 7 3.57 -15.51 -4.88
N THR A 8 4.71 -15.74 -5.50
CA THR A 8 5.36 -17.05 -5.53
C THR A 8 5.99 -17.40 -4.19
N SER A 9 6.71 -16.48 -3.57
CA SER A 9 7.36 -16.70 -2.28
C SER A 9 6.36 -17.00 -1.17
N PHE A 10 6.68 -18.02 -0.33
CA PHE A 10 5.85 -18.38 0.82
C PHE A 10 5.65 -17.20 1.79
N ILE A 11 6.72 -16.43 2.03
CA ILE A 11 6.68 -15.26 2.93
C ILE A 11 5.80 -14.16 2.33
N SER A 12 5.91 -13.89 1.03
CA SER A 12 5.11 -12.88 0.32
C SER A 12 3.62 -13.23 0.34
N ARG A 13 3.26 -14.51 0.19
CA ARG A 13 1.87 -14.99 0.35
C ARG A 13 1.34 -14.76 1.76
N GLY A 14 2.17 -15.03 2.78
CA GLY A 14 1.81 -14.78 4.18
C GLY A 14 1.57 -13.28 4.44
N ALA A 15 2.44 -12.41 3.93
CA ALA A 15 2.31 -10.97 4.04
C ALA A 15 1.05 -10.44 3.33
N ASN A 16 0.74 -10.92 2.11
CA ASN A 16 -0.49 -10.60 1.41
C ASN A 16 -1.74 -11.04 2.18
N MET A 17 -1.70 -12.22 2.81
CA MET A 17 -2.81 -12.70 3.65
C MET A 17 -3.03 -11.78 4.87
N ALA A 18 -1.96 -11.29 5.49
CA ALA A 18 -2.04 -10.32 6.59
C ALA A 18 -2.68 -9.01 6.11
N MET A 19 -2.25 -8.49 4.96
CA MET A 19 -2.86 -7.29 4.35
C MET A 19 -4.35 -7.47 4.06
N GLN A 20 -4.75 -8.62 3.52
CA GLN A 20 -6.16 -8.94 3.26
C GLN A 20 -7.02 -9.02 4.53
N LYS A 21 -6.39 -9.26 5.68
CA LYS A 21 -7.05 -9.29 7.01
C LYS A 21 -7.06 -7.92 7.71
N GLY A 22 -6.67 -6.86 7.03
CA GLY A 22 -6.70 -5.49 7.55
C GLY A 22 -5.43 -5.07 8.30
N MET A 23 -4.38 -5.92 8.38
CA MET A 23 -3.09 -5.50 8.92
C MET A 23 -2.32 -4.68 7.88
N LEU A 24 -1.71 -3.58 8.29
CA LEU A 24 -0.72 -2.90 7.45
C LEU A 24 0.66 -3.53 7.72
N VAL A 25 1.15 -4.28 6.73
CA VAL A 25 2.47 -4.90 6.81
C VAL A 25 3.51 -3.90 6.32
N VAL A 26 4.42 -3.50 7.22
CA VAL A 26 5.58 -2.64 6.93
C VAL A 26 6.84 -3.49 7.00
N THR A 27 7.64 -3.51 5.96
CA THR A 27 8.83 -4.37 5.88
C THR A 27 10.02 -3.64 5.25
N SER A 28 11.22 -4.06 5.61
CA SER A 28 12.44 -3.54 4.99
C SER A 28 12.57 -4.02 3.54
N ALA A 29 13.09 -3.16 2.66
CA ALA A 29 13.34 -3.49 1.26
C ALA A 29 14.41 -4.57 1.08
N GLY A 30 15.36 -4.66 2.03
CA GLY A 30 16.56 -5.49 1.96
C GLY A 30 17.84 -4.65 1.85
N ASN A 31 19.00 -5.29 2.04
CA ASN A 31 20.29 -4.64 2.10
C ASN A 31 21.26 -5.19 1.03
N ARG A 32 20.78 -5.33 -0.19
CA ARG A 32 21.54 -5.92 -1.32
C ARG A 32 21.69 -5.00 -2.51
N GLY A 33 21.47 -3.69 -2.33
CA GLY A 33 21.52 -2.69 -3.40
C GLY A 33 22.90 -2.55 -4.06
N ASP A 34 23.97 -2.88 -3.36
CA ASP A 34 25.36 -2.83 -3.82
C ASP A 34 25.89 -4.19 -4.34
N GLU A 35 25.08 -5.24 -4.33
CA GLU A 35 25.43 -6.57 -4.84
C GLU A 35 25.26 -6.63 -6.37
N ASN A 36 26.31 -7.01 -7.10
CA ASN A 36 26.33 -7.03 -8.57
C ASN A 36 25.32 -7.97 -9.22
N TYR A 37 24.75 -8.93 -8.50
CA TYR A 37 23.85 -9.96 -9.03
C TYR A 37 22.43 -9.96 -8.39
N PHE A 38 22.25 -9.38 -7.20
CA PHE A 38 21.02 -9.48 -6.42
C PHE A 38 20.71 -8.16 -5.71
N ASN A 39 20.74 -7.06 -6.44
CA ASN A 39 20.39 -5.75 -5.92
C ASN A 39 18.89 -5.53 -5.70
N ILE A 40 18.10 -6.56 -5.97
CA ILE A 40 16.65 -6.50 -6.00
C ILE A 40 16.02 -6.53 -4.61
N ILE A 41 14.77 -6.11 -4.59
CA ILE A 41 13.89 -6.16 -3.42
C ILE A 41 13.81 -7.59 -2.87
N SER A 42 13.83 -7.74 -1.55
CA SER A 42 13.73 -9.06 -0.88
C SER A 42 12.27 -9.40 -0.55
N ALA A 43 11.94 -10.69 -0.48
CA ALA A 43 10.67 -11.10 0.09
C ALA A 43 10.66 -10.86 1.63
N PRO A 44 9.55 -10.35 2.20
CA PRO A 44 8.23 -10.11 1.61
C PRO A 44 8.02 -8.71 1.02
N ALA A 45 9.06 -7.90 0.83
CA ALA A 45 8.94 -6.53 0.33
C ALA A 45 8.40 -6.45 -1.12
N ASP A 46 8.55 -7.55 -1.87
CA ASP A 46 7.96 -7.74 -3.20
C ASP A 46 6.44 -7.92 -3.19
N ALA A 47 5.84 -8.26 -2.02
CA ALA A 47 4.40 -8.44 -1.86
C ALA A 47 3.62 -7.12 -1.94
N ASN A 48 2.29 -7.19 -1.82
CA ASN A 48 1.44 -5.99 -1.73
C ASN A 48 1.44 -5.42 -0.30
N VAL A 49 2.62 -5.04 0.16
CA VAL A 49 2.93 -4.49 1.49
C VAL A 49 3.67 -3.16 1.33
N LEU A 50 3.85 -2.43 2.42
CA LEU A 50 4.65 -1.21 2.41
C LEU A 50 6.14 -1.58 2.63
N ALA A 51 6.91 -1.55 1.54
CA ALA A 51 8.35 -1.82 1.55
C ALA A 51 9.14 -0.52 1.79
N ILE A 52 10.02 -0.52 2.79
CA ILE A 52 10.78 0.64 3.20
C ILE A 52 12.24 0.49 2.78
N GLY A 53 12.69 1.37 1.91
CA GLY A 53 14.08 1.51 1.53
C GLY A 53 14.86 2.41 2.49
N GLY A 54 16.11 2.70 2.15
CA GLY A 54 17.02 3.43 3.00
C GLY A 54 17.62 4.67 2.37
N VAL A 55 17.77 5.72 3.20
CA VAL A 55 18.55 6.93 2.90
C VAL A 55 19.56 7.21 4.00
N ASP A 56 20.56 8.04 3.70
CA ASP A 56 21.51 8.59 4.68
C ASP A 56 20.89 9.80 5.44
N PRO A 57 21.57 10.37 6.46
CA PRO A 57 21.09 11.56 7.17
C PRO A 57 20.91 12.82 6.32
N THR A 58 21.43 12.82 5.10
CA THR A 58 21.30 13.94 4.13
C THR A 58 20.28 13.61 3.01
N GLU A 59 19.45 12.56 3.24
CA GLU A 59 18.37 12.12 2.36
C GLU A 59 18.83 11.53 1.00
N ASN A 60 20.13 11.22 0.85
CA ASN A 60 20.61 10.50 -0.32
C ASN A 60 20.37 9.00 -0.18
N TYR A 61 20.18 8.34 -1.32
CA TYR A 61 20.02 6.89 -1.39
C TYR A 61 21.15 6.15 -0.65
N ALA A 62 20.79 5.24 0.26
CA ALA A 62 21.75 4.36 0.93
C ALA A 62 22.19 3.23 -0.03
N PRO A 63 23.46 3.12 -0.42
CA PRO A 63 23.89 2.22 -1.50
C PRO A 63 23.54 0.75 -1.29
N PHE A 64 23.43 0.30 -0.05
CA PHE A 64 23.04 -1.07 0.27
C PHE A 64 21.52 -1.32 0.17
N SER A 65 20.69 -0.26 0.15
CA SER A 65 19.23 -0.44 0.10
C SER A 65 18.83 -1.18 -1.17
N SER A 66 18.10 -2.30 -1.03
CA SER A 66 17.63 -3.06 -2.19
C SER A 66 16.69 -2.22 -3.06
N ILE A 67 16.81 -2.40 -4.38
CA ILE A 67 16.13 -1.64 -5.40
C ILE A 67 15.08 -2.49 -6.13
N GLY A 68 14.06 -1.84 -6.68
CA GLY A 68 13.11 -2.45 -7.60
C GLY A 68 13.61 -2.51 -9.06
N PRO A 69 12.74 -2.85 -9.98
CA PRO A 69 11.35 -3.24 -9.74
C PRO A 69 11.22 -4.66 -9.16
N THR A 70 9.99 -5.04 -8.78
CA THR A 70 9.66 -6.45 -8.58
C THR A 70 9.71 -7.22 -9.90
N ALA A 71 9.68 -8.57 -9.84
CA ALA A 71 9.71 -9.39 -11.06
C ALA A 71 8.50 -9.14 -11.98
N ASP A 72 7.37 -8.71 -11.42
CA ASP A 72 6.15 -8.31 -12.13
C ASP A 72 6.10 -6.81 -12.50
N GLY A 73 7.19 -6.06 -12.28
CA GLY A 73 7.42 -4.70 -12.76
C GLY A 73 6.90 -3.58 -11.87
N ARG A 74 6.44 -3.86 -10.64
CA ARG A 74 5.99 -2.81 -9.70
C ARG A 74 7.18 -2.05 -9.13
N ILE A 75 7.00 -0.74 -8.94
CA ILE A 75 7.97 0.12 -8.25
C ILE A 75 8.11 -0.33 -6.79
N LYS A 76 9.35 -0.55 -6.36
CA LYS A 76 9.77 -0.81 -4.98
C LYS A 76 11.17 -0.20 -4.76
N PRO A 77 11.51 0.22 -3.53
CA PRO A 77 10.65 0.26 -2.34
C PRO A 77 9.44 1.17 -2.54
N ASP A 78 8.46 1.13 -1.63
CA ASP A 78 7.34 2.09 -1.69
C ASP A 78 7.81 3.48 -1.27
N VAL A 79 8.44 3.58 -0.09
CA VAL A 79 8.97 4.83 0.46
C VAL A 79 10.30 4.55 1.15
N VAL A 80 11.00 5.60 1.57
CA VAL A 80 12.29 5.50 2.25
C VAL A 80 12.30 6.25 3.58
N ALA A 81 13.19 5.82 4.50
CA ALA A 81 13.51 6.52 5.71
C ALA A 81 15.01 6.36 6.02
N GLN A 82 15.53 7.04 7.04
CA GLN A 82 16.92 6.95 7.43
C GLN A 82 17.32 5.51 7.73
N ALA A 83 18.39 5.05 7.12
CA ALA A 83 18.96 3.70 7.24
C ALA A 83 20.46 3.69 7.52
N ILE A 84 21.10 4.85 7.51
CA ILE A 84 22.52 5.04 7.83
C ILE A 84 22.62 5.90 9.09
N GLU A 85 23.50 5.50 10.01
CA GLU A 85 23.73 6.19 11.31
C GLU A 85 22.44 6.37 12.12
N VAL A 86 21.53 5.38 12.04
CA VAL A 86 20.31 5.38 12.85
C VAL A 86 20.67 5.19 14.31
N ALA A 87 20.18 6.09 15.17
CA ALA A 87 20.38 5.99 16.61
C ALA A 87 19.64 4.76 17.17
N ALA A 88 20.36 3.85 17.82
CA ALA A 88 19.83 2.66 18.46
C ALA A 88 20.53 2.41 19.80
N ILE A 89 19.86 1.65 20.67
CA ILE A 89 20.45 1.17 21.91
C ILE A 89 20.95 -0.25 21.67
N ASN A 90 22.21 -0.51 21.99
CA ASN A 90 22.81 -1.83 21.87
C ASN A 90 22.58 -2.67 23.16
N GLU A 91 23.09 -3.90 23.18
CA GLU A 91 22.97 -4.84 24.31
C GLU A 91 23.66 -4.39 25.60
N ASP A 92 24.54 -3.40 25.50
CA ASP A 92 25.25 -2.79 26.65
C ASP A 92 24.56 -1.49 27.14
N ASP A 93 23.32 -1.23 26.75
CA ASP A 93 22.57 0.00 27.06
C ASP A 93 23.25 1.29 26.54
N ARG A 94 24.01 1.20 25.45
CA ARG A 94 24.70 2.33 24.85
C ARG A 94 24.03 2.80 23.58
N LEU A 95 24.01 4.12 23.41
CA LEU A 95 23.60 4.72 22.15
C LEU A 95 24.67 4.48 21.08
N VAL A 96 24.29 3.87 19.97
CA VAL A 96 25.15 3.56 18.82
C VAL A 96 24.48 3.96 17.52
N GLY A 97 25.29 4.27 16.49
CA GLY A 97 24.83 4.42 15.11
C GLY A 97 24.81 3.06 14.42
N VAL A 98 23.70 2.71 13.78
CA VAL A 98 23.53 1.44 13.06
C VAL A 98 23.08 1.69 11.63
N ASN A 99 23.35 0.71 10.74
CA ASN A 99 23.01 0.81 9.32
C ASN A 99 22.13 -0.38 8.90
N GLY A 100 21.19 -0.11 8.00
CA GLY A 100 20.35 -1.13 7.39
C GLY A 100 18.90 -0.68 7.22
N THR A 101 18.23 -1.18 6.19
CA THR A 101 16.77 -0.99 6.00
C THR A 101 15.94 -1.64 7.10
N SER A 102 16.53 -2.51 7.91
CA SER A 102 15.94 -3.06 9.14
C SER A 102 15.69 -1.98 10.22
N PHE A 103 16.32 -0.81 10.09
CA PHE A 103 16.12 0.34 10.99
C PHE A 103 15.22 1.40 10.37
N SER A 104 15.24 1.61 9.05
CA SER A 104 14.29 2.49 8.39
C SER A 104 12.84 1.99 8.49
N SER A 105 12.66 0.67 8.42
CA SER A 105 11.33 0.06 8.50
C SER A 105 10.60 0.32 9.83
N PRO A 106 11.17 0.12 11.02
CA PRO A 106 10.52 0.43 12.28
C PRO A 106 10.31 1.94 12.52
N ILE A 107 11.19 2.81 12.02
CA ILE A 107 10.98 4.27 12.06
C ILE A 107 9.70 4.61 11.29
N MET A 108 9.57 4.11 10.07
CA MET A 108 8.40 4.34 9.25
C MET A 108 7.14 3.71 9.87
N ALA A 109 7.23 2.49 10.41
CA ALA A 109 6.10 1.83 11.06
C ALA A 109 5.58 2.64 12.26
N GLY A 110 6.47 3.22 13.07
CA GLY A 110 6.09 4.10 14.18
C GLY A 110 5.40 5.38 13.69
N ALA A 111 5.96 6.05 12.68
CA ALA A 111 5.35 7.25 12.10
C ALA A 111 3.95 6.96 11.52
N ILE A 112 3.82 5.85 10.79
CA ILE A 112 2.53 5.42 10.22
C ILE A 112 1.52 5.07 11.31
N ALA A 113 1.93 4.43 12.40
CA ALA A 113 1.03 4.12 13.51
C ALA A 113 0.43 5.41 14.12
N CYS A 114 1.25 6.44 14.33
CA CYS A 114 0.79 7.75 14.78
C CYS A 114 -0.15 8.41 13.76
N PHE A 115 0.18 8.33 12.48
CA PHE A 115 -0.63 8.87 11.39
C PHE A 115 -1.98 8.15 11.28
N TRP A 116 -2.00 6.83 11.33
CA TRP A 116 -3.23 6.04 11.28
C TRP A 116 -4.13 6.26 12.49
N GLN A 117 -3.54 6.52 13.66
CA GLN A 117 -4.30 6.89 14.86
C GLN A 117 -5.12 8.17 14.69
N LEU A 118 -4.68 9.10 13.83
CA LEU A 118 -5.42 10.32 13.48
C LEU A 118 -6.56 10.04 12.49
N ASN A 119 -6.54 8.90 11.80
CA ASN A 119 -7.49 8.48 10.77
C ASN A 119 -7.96 7.04 11.01
N PRO A 120 -8.59 6.74 12.16
CA PRO A 120 -8.86 5.37 12.59
C PRO A 120 -9.88 4.62 11.72
N GLU A 121 -10.66 5.34 10.92
CA GLU A 121 -11.63 4.78 9.97
C GLU A 121 -10.99 4.31 8.67
N TRP A 122 -9.73 4.67 8.41
CA TRP A 122 -9.07 4.29 7.17
C TRP A 122 -8.66 2.82 7.19
N THR A 123 -8.79 2.18 6.05
CA THR A 123 -8.28 0.83 5.84
C THR A 123 -6.75 0.85 5.71
N ASN A 124 -6.11 -0.30 5.91
CA ASN A 124 -4.68 -0.46 5.70
C ASN A 124 -4.23 -0.11 4.27
N PHE A 125 -5.08 -0.33 3.25
CA PHE A 125 -4.78 0.03 1.86
C PHE A 125 -4.87 1.55 1.64
N GLU A 126 -5.85 2.22 2.24
CA GLU A 126 -5.95 3.69 2.19
C GLU A 126 -4.74 4.34 2.85
N VAL A 127 -4.33 3.84 4.03
CA VAL A 127 -3.12 4.31 4.71
C VAL A 127 -1.90 4.08 3.83
N MET A 128 -1.72 2.87 3.28
CA MET A 128 -0.58 2.55 2.41
C MET A 128 -0.51 3.48 1.19
N GLN A 129 -1.65 3.77 0.55
CA GLN A 129 -1.68 4.68 -0.59
C GLN A 129 -1.34 6.12 -0.15
N MET A 130 -1.92 6.59 0.95
CA MET A 130 -1.63 7.93 1.46
C MET A 130 -0.14 8.11 1.81
N ILE A 131 0.51 7.09 2.38
CA ILE A 131 1.96 7.14 2.65
C ILE A 131 2.77 7.34 1.37
N ARG A 132 2.37 6.74 0.26
CA ARG A 132 2.99 6.98 -1.05
C ARG A 132 2.73 8.41 -1.54
N ASP A 133 1.50 8.89 -1.40
CA ASP A 133 1.09 10.23 -1.86
C ASP A 133 1.77 11.35 -1.06
N LEU A 134 2.10 11.10 0.22
CA LEU A 134 2.89 12.01 1.06
C LEU A 134 4.39 12.02 0.71
N GLY A 135 4.87 11.09 -0.09
CA GLY A 135 6.26 11.03 -0.53
C GLY A 135 6.63 12.21 -1.44
N HIS A 136 7.80 12.82 -1.20
CA HIS A 136 8.26 13.99 -1.98
C HIS A 136 8.51 13.68 -3.47
N LEU A 137 8.53 12.40 -3.86
CA LEU A 137 8.65 11.92 -5.24
C LEU A 137 7.34 11.31 -5.77
N ASN A 138 6.19 11.63 -5.19
CA ASN A 138 4.91 11.02 -5.58
C ASN A 138 4.59 11.14 -7.08
N ASN A 139 5.01 12.23 -7.74
CA ASN A 139 4.84 12.47 -9.19
C ASN A 139 6.02 12.00 -10.05
N SER A 140 7.10 11.47 -9.45
CA SER A 140 8.34 11.07 -10.13
C SER A 140 9.00 9.87 -9.45
N SER A 141 8.17 8.93 -8.97
CA SER A 141 8.62 7.73 -8.26
C SER A 141 9.58 6.89 -9.11
N ASN A 142 10.53 6.23 -8.45
CA ASN A 142 11.56 5.42 -9.08
C ASN A 142 11.94 4.20 -8.25
N ASN A 143 12.75 3.31 -8.81
CA ASN A 143 13.11 2.05 -8.15
C ASN A 143 14.21 2.17 -7.07
N LEU A 144 14.80 3.35 -6.84
CA LEU A 144 15.79 3.59 -5.79
C LEU A 144 15.13 4.09 -4.50
N LEU A 145 14.25 5.09 -4.64
CA LEU A 145 13.63 5.81 -3.52
C LEU A 145 12.11 5.61 -3.43
N GLY A 146 11.53 4.83 -4.34
CA GLY A 146 10.08 4.69 -4.41
C GLY A 146 9.41 6.03 -4.63
N TYR A 147 8.43 6.32 -3.80
CA TYR A 147 7.71 7.60 -3.74
C TYR A 147 8.46 8.65 -2.86
N GLY A 148 9.65 8.31 -2.35
CA GLY A 148 10.48 9.20 -1.55
C GLY A 148 10.20 9.13 -0.05
N ILE A 149 10.58 10.17 0.68
CA ILE A 149 10.34 10.31 2.12
C ILE A 149 8.96 10.93 2.32
N PRO A 150 8.03 10.28 3.07
CA PRO A 150 6.72 10.85 3.37
C PRO A 150 6.82 12.04 4.32
N ASP A 151 6.10 13.12 4.02
CA ASP A 151 5.96 14.28 4.90
C ASP A 151 4.67 14.18 5.74
N PHE A 152 4.80 13.79 6.99
CA PHE A 152 3.69 13.69 7.95
C PHE A 152 3.30 15.03 8.60
N SER A 153 4.03 16.14 8.32
CA SER A 153 3.75 17.45 8.89
C SER A 153 2.55 18.14 8.21
N THR A 154 2.28 17.77 6.99
CA THR A 154 1.07 18.23 6.32
C THR A 154 -0.12 17.56 6.99
N ASN A 155 -1.00 18.39 7.61
CA ASN A 155 -2.33 17.93 7.95
C ASN A 155 -3.02 17.51 6.64
N ALA A 156 -2.80 16.29 6.25
CA ALA A 156 -3.50 15.72 5.12
C ALA A 156 -4.99 15.66 5.50
N ASN A 157 -5.72 16.74 5.18
CA ASN A 157 -7.10 16.54 4.83
C ASN A 157 -7.07 15.40 3.81
N PRO A 158 -7.79 14.30 4.01
CA PRO A 158 -7.77 13.20 3.09
C PRO A 158 -8.19 13.73 1.72
N VAL A 159 -7.22 14.09 0.90
CA VAL A 159 -7.42 14.14 -0.54
C VAL A 159 -7.62 12.67 -0.87
N ALA A 160 -8.82 12.33 -1.30
CA ALA A 160 -9.10 10.99 -1.82
C ALA A 160 -7.93 10.58 -2.74
N PRO A 161 -7.35 9.39 -2.57
CA PRO A 161 -6.17 9.01 -3.33
C PRO A 161 -6.40 9.33 -4.81
N ASN A 162 -5.47 10.05 -5.43
CA ASN A 162 -5.45 10.28 -6.88
C ASN A 162 -5.10 8.95 -7.56
N SER A 163 -5.96 7.95 -7.37
CA SER A 163 -5.82 6.69 -8.07
C SER A 163 -6.22 6.93 -9.53
N SER A 164 -5.29 6.69 -10.44
CA SER A 164 -5.61 6.62 -11.88
C SER A 164 -6.57 5.46 -12.20
N GLU A 165 -6.85 4.60 -11.23
CA GLU A 165 -7.70 3.42 -11.33
C GLU A 165 -8.72 3.41 -10.20
N LEU A 166 -9.88 2.80 -10.45
CA LEU A 166 -10.91 2.58 -9.44
C LEU A 166 -10.47 1.43 -8.53
N ILE A 167 -10.44 1.68 -7.24
CA ILE A 167 -10.03 0.71 -6.21
C ILE A 167 -11.23 0.44 -5.29
N LEU A 168 -11.49 -0.84 -5.01
CA LEU A 168 -12.41 -1.25 -3.97
C LEU A 168 -11.66 -1.54 -2.68
N TYR A 169 -12.17 -1.00 -1.58
CA TYR A 169 -11.69 -1.28 -0.23
C TYR A 169 -12.55 -2.37 0.42
N GLN A 170 -11.93 -3.22 1.24
CA GLN A 170 -12.64 -4.26 2.01
C GLN A 170 -13.49 -5.23 1.18
N ASN A 171 -12.85 -6.02 0.35
CA ASN A 171 -13.49 -7.17 -0.28
C ASN A 171 -12.83 -8.46 0.24
N PRO A 172 -13.48 -9.29 1.05
CA PRO A 172 -14.93 -9.40 1.35
C PRO A 172 -15.52 -8.27 2.20
N VAL A 173 -16.71 -7.82 1.81
CA VAL A 173 -17.44 -6.70 2.41
C VAL A 173 -18.44 -7.16 3.47
N GLU A 174 -18.56 -6.42 4.57
CA GLU A 174 -19.60 -6.58 5.57
C GLU A 174 -20.83 -5.73 5.18
N ASP A 175 -20.94 -4.51 5.65
CA ASP A 175 -22.11 -3.67 5.40
C ASP A 175 -21.91 -2.56 4.38
N PHE A 176 -20.68 -2.04 4.25
CA PHE A 176 -20.38 -0.93 3.35
C PHE A 176 -19.29 -1.32 2.36
N LEU A 177 -19.59 -1.23 1.07
CA LEU A 177 -18.60 -1.31 0.02
C LEU A 177 -18.02 0.08 -0.20
N LYS A 178 -16.76 0.27 0.19
CA LYS A 178 -16.03 1.52 0.00
C LYS A 178 -15.16 1.44 -1.24
N PHE A 179 -15.03 2.57 -1.94
CA PHE A 179 -14.23 2.67 -3.15
C PHE A 179 -13.65 4.08 -3.33
N ALA A 180 -12.56 4.18 -4.09
CA ALA A 180 -12.03 5.44 -4.61
C ALA A 180 -11.57 5.26 -6.05
N GLY A 181 -11.58 6.32 -6.82
CA GLY A 181 -11.17 6.30 -8.22
C GLY A 181 -10.93 7.69 -8.77
N PRO A 182 -10.50 7.79 -10.05
CA PRO A 182 -10.14 9.05 -10.69
C PRO A 182 -11.33 10.01 -10.88
N GLU A 183 -12.54 9.48 -10.85
CA GLU A 183 -13.75 10.30 -11.01
C GLU A 183 -14.39 10.59 -9.65
N THR A 184 -15.03 11.74 -9.52
CA THR A 184 -15.69 12.15 -8.29
C THR A 184 -16.99 11.40 -8.02
N ASN A 185 -17.64 10.85 -9.04
CA ASN A 185 -18.90 10.12 -8.93
C ASN A 185 -19.00 9.02 -9.98
N TYR A 186 -19.63 7.93 -9.56
CA TYR A 186 -19.91 6.75 -10.40
C TYR A 186 -21.39 6.41 -10.39
N ASN A 187 -21.90 5.90 -11.52
CA ASN A 187 -23.15 5.16 -11.55
C ASN A 187 -22.83 3.70 -11.26
N ILE A 188 -23.48 3.12 -10.27
CA ILE A 188 -23.14 1.79 -9.79
C ILE A 188 -24.34 0.87 -9.97
N GLN A 189 -24.08 -0.29 -10.53
CA GLN A 189 -25.06 -1.38 -10.67
C GLN A 189 -24.45 -2.65 -10.08
N ILE A 190 -25.24 -3.38 -9.29
CA ILE A 190 -24.81 -4.65 -8.70
C ILE A 190 -25.74 -5.76 -9.17
N PHE A 191 -25.13 -6.86 -9.59
CA PHE A 191 -25.83 -8.04 -10.11
C PHE A 191 -25.49 -9.25 -9.22
N ASN A 192 -26.47 -10.13 -9.03
CA ASN A 192 -26.21 -11.42 -8.42
C ASN A 192 -25.61 -12.41 -9.44
N THR A 193 -25.26 -13.61 -8.99
CA THR A 193 -24.68 -14.67 -9.84
C THR A 193 -25.61 -15.17 -10.95
N ALA A 194 -26.92 -14.91 -10.85
CA ALA A 194 -27.89 -15.22 -11.91
C ALA A 194 -28.01 -14.09 -12.95
N GLY A 195 -27.18 -13.03 -12.86
CA GLY A 195 -27.24 -11.88 -13.75
C GLY A 195 -28.39 -10.91 -13.51
N LYS A 196 -29.17 -11.11 -12.43
CA LYS A 196 -30.24 -10.19 -12.06
C LYS A 196 -29.66 -8.99 -11.34
N MET A 197 -30.01 -7.78 -11.80
CA MET A 197 -29.66 -6.54 -11.11
C MET A 197 -30.39 -6.46 -9.77
N VAL A 198 -29.64 -6.30 -8.68
CA VAL A 198 -30.15 -6.24 -7.30
C VAL A 198 -29.97 -4.85 -6.68
N PHE A 199 -29.18 -4.00 -7.30
CA PHE A 199 -28.93 -2.63 -6.85
C PHE A 199 -28.57 -1.72 -8.01
N SER A 200 -29.01 -0.46 -7.96
CA SER A 200 -28.57 0.59 -8.88
C SER A 200 -28.66 1.94 -8.18
N GLU A 201 -27.56 2.69 -8.20
CA GLU A 201 -27.48 4.05 -7.67
C GLU A 201 -26.63 4.91 -8.58
N ARG A 202 -26.99 6.21 -8.68
CA ARG A 202 -26.30 7.17 -9.54
C ARG A 202 -25.57 8.20 -8.70
N SER A 203 -24.44 8.66 -9.23
CA SER A 203 -23.67 9.75 -8.62
C SER A 203 -23.15 9.43 -7.22
N VAL A 204 -22.67 8.20 -7.00
CA VAL A 204 -22.06 7.74 -5.74
C VAL A 204 -20.58 8.10 -5.72
N SER A 205 -20.12 8.68 -4.62
CA SER A 205 -18.74 9.23 -4.54
C SER A 205 -17.73 8.30 -3.86
N SER A 206 -18.14 7.52 -2.85
CA SER A 206 -17.15 6.80 -2.03
C SER A 206 -17.63 5.48 -1.41
N GLU A 207 -18.93 5.30 -1.15
CA GLU A 207 -19.42 4.09 -0.50
C GLU A 207 -20.86 3.71 -0.87
N ILE A 208 -21.17 2.43 -0.75
CA ILE A 208 -22.52 1.86 -0.94
C ILE A 208 -22.88 1.01 0.26
N ASN A 209 -24.11 1.16 0.75
CA ASN A 209 -24.63 0.33 1.82
C ASN A 209 -25.17 -1.00 1.26
N LEU A 210 -24.55 -2.10 1.68
CA LEU A 210 -24.91 -3.48 1.33
C LEU A 210 -25.49 -4.27 2.52
N SER A 211 -25.88 -3.61 3.62
CA SER A 211 -26.42 -4.28 4.81
C SER A 211 -27.66 -5.11 4.54
N GLY A 212 -28.45 -4.72 3.53
CA GLY A 212 -29.64 -5.46 3.08
C GLY A 212 -29.36 -6.63 2.13
N PHE A 213 -28.09 -6.89 1.79
CA PHE A 213 -27.74 -7.97 0.87
C PHE A 213 -27.51 -9.27 1.61
N SER A 214 -27.96 -10.37 1.03
CA SER A 214 -27.65 -11.71 1.51
C SER A 214 -26.16 -12.02 1.33
N ARG A 215 -25.62 -12.89 2.17
CA ARG A 215 -24.26 -13.42 1.98
C ARG A 215 -24.13 -14.08 0.62
N GLY A 216 -23.04 -13.79 -0.09
CA GLY A 216 -22.85 -14.36 -1.41
C GLY A 216 -21.90 -13.55 -2.29
N ILE A 217 -21.85 -13.94 -3.55
CA ILE A 217 -21.01 -13.34 -4.58
C ILE A 217 -21.89 -12.45 -5.45
N TYR A 218 -21.38 -11.25 -5.74
CA TYR A 218 -22.03 -10.26 -6.59
C TYR A 218 -21.01 -9.68 -7.59
N ILE A 219 -21.50 -9.12 -8.68
CA ILE A 219 -20.72 -8.36 -9.63
C ILE A 219 -21.17 -6.91 -9.56
N ALA A 220 -20.26 -6.00 -9.21
CA ALA A 220 -20.49 -4.56 -9.28
C ALA A 220 -19.92 -3.98 -10.56
N MET A 221 -20.71 -3.19 -11.25
CA MET A 221 -20.31 -2.36 -12.38
C MET A 221 -20.28 -0.91 -11.93
N PHE A 222 -19.15 -0.27 -12.15
CA PHE A 222 -18.93 1.15 -11.92
C PHE A 222 -18.79 1.83 -13.27
N GLU A 223 -19.69 2.73 -13.57
CA GLU A 223 -19.71 3.48 -14.82
C GLU A 223 -19.44 4.96 -14.53
N SER A 224 -18.44 5.51 -15.17
CA SER A 224 -18.14 6.94 -15.20
C SER A 224 -18.32 7.49 -16.61
N LYS A 225 -17.95 8.76 -16.83
CA LYS A 225 -18.06 9.37 -18.19
C LYS A 225 -17.21 8.67 -19.24
N ASN A 226 -16.07 8.09 -18.84
CA ASN A 226 -15.06 7.59 -19.75
C ASN A 226 -14.75 6.11 -19.58
N THR A 227 -15.16 5.49 -18.48
CA THR A 227 -14.79 4.10 -18.15
C THR A 227 -15.96 3.32 -17.57
N THR A 228 -15.92 2.01 -17.80
CA THR A 228 -16.79 1.05 -17.10
C THR A 228 -15.90 -0.05 -16.55
N GLU A 229 -15.89 -0.19 -15.24
CA GLU A 229 -15.12 -1.22 -14.54
C GLU A 229 -16.03 -2.21 -13.83
N LYS A 230 -15.56 -3.45 -13.69
CA LYS A 230 -16.32 -4.55 -13.09
C LYS A 230 -15.51 -5.21 -12.00
N PHE A 231 -16.14 -5.40 -10.85
CA PHE A 231 -15.54 -6.03 -9.69
C PHE A 231 -16.38 -7.19 -9.17
N LEU A 232 -15.71 -8.24 -8.76
CA LEU A 232 -16.34 -9.31 -7.98
C LEU A 232 -16.42 -8.86 -6.52
N ILE A 233 -17.61 -8.89 -5.92
CA ILE A 233 -17.84 -8.55 -4.52
C ILE A 233 -18.23 -9.82 -3.77
N ILE A 234 -17.61 -10.03 -2.62
CA ILE A 234 -17.95 -11.11 -1.69
C ILE A 234 -18.62 -10.47 -0.47
N LYS A 235 -19.93 -10.67 -0.29
CA LYS A 235 -20.69 -10.24 0.88
C LYS A 235 -20.59 -11.31 1.97
N LYS A 236 -20.12 -10.91 3.17
CA LYS A 236 -20.08 -11.77 4.37
C LYS A 236 -21.41 -11.80 5.10
#